data_2d1413f2d5fefd76818038c907f53068
#
_entry.id   2d1413f2d5fefd76818038c907f53068
#
_cell.length_a   1.000
_cell.length_b   1.000
_cell.length_c   1.000
_cell.angle_alpha   90.00
_cell.angle_beta   90.00
_cell.angle_gamma   90.00
#
_symmetry.space_group_name_H-M   'P 1'
#
loop_
_entity.id
_entity.type
_entity.pdbx_description
1 polymer ?
#
loop_
_entity_poly.entity_id
_entity_poly.type
_entity_poly.pdbx_seq_one_letter_code
_entity_poly.pdbx_strand_id
1 'polypeptide(L)'
;MPTSVINEILSFCPQGTIASGDIMALEDYKNDVQRLRGHQPGIARRELENMALRQSSFVAAGLAQFVAKRYAPGVRDDADLDALETATTAAITALIAASNAQTATRLATKRTIGGVAFDGSANIHHYATCSTAAATAAKTVALSGFALATGARVLVKFTVTNSAANP
;
A
#
# COMPACT_ATOMS: atom_id res chain seq x y z
N MET A 1 17.10 -1.12 -19.12
CA MET A 1 18.04 -0.85 -18.04
C MET A 1 17.25 -0.25 -16.90
N PRO A 2 17.34 -0.74 -15.66
CA PRO A 2 16.71 -0.02 -14.56
C PRO A 2 17.38 1.35 -14.47
N THR A 3 16.60 2.40 -14.58
CA THR A 3 17.04 3.78 -14.33
C THR A 3 17.63 3.82 -12.92
N SER A 4 18.89 4.23 -12.80
CA SER A 4 19.55 4.41 -11.49
C SER A 4 18.68 5.34 -10.65
N VAL A 5 18.29 4.88 -9.47
CA VAL A 5 17.54 5.69 -8.52
C VAL A 5 18.43 6.82 -8.04
N ILE A 6 18.02 8.06 -8.26
CA ILE A 6 18.76 9.23 -7.80
C ILE A 6 18.47 9.45 -6.32
N ASN A 7 19.49 9.30 -5.49
CA ASN A 7 19.48 9.70 -4.08
C ASN A 7 20.82 10.32 -3.73
N GLU A 8 20.84 11.64 -3.57
CA GLU A 8 22.02 12.41 -3.25
C GLU A 8 22.20 12.66 -1.74
N ILE A 9 21.20 12.30 -0.94
CA ILE A 9 21.28 12.39 0.52
C ILE A 9 21.97 11.13 1.07
N LEU A 10 23.20 11.28 1.46
CA LEU A 10 24.07 10.18 1.86
C LEU A 10 24.26 10.13 3.37
N SER A 11 24.46 8.93 3.92
CA SER A 11 24.80 8.78 5.33
C SER A 11 26.27 9.18 5.58
N PHE A 12 26.51 9.88 6.68
CA PHE A 12 27.85 10.22 7.13
C PHE A 12 28.55 9.01 7.75
N CYS A 13 29.85 8.90 7.53
CA CYS A 13 30.72 7.87 8.10
C CYS A 13 30.18 6.40 7.97
N PRO A 14 29.72 5.97 6.77
CA PRO A 14 29.10 4.64 6.60
C PRO A 14 30.07 3.49 6.84
N GLN A 15 31.38 3.72 6.67
CA GLN A 15 32.44 2.72 6.87
C GLN A 15 33.13 2.82 8.22
N GLY A 16 32.76 3.78 9.06
CA GLY A 16 33.36 3.96 10.38
C GLY A 16 33.05 2.79 11.31
N THR A 17 34.06 2.35 12.05
CA THR A 17 33.96 1.25 13.01
C THR A 17 34.41 1.67 14.41
N ILE A 18 33.98 0.91 15.41
CA ILE A 18 34.46 1.06 16.79
C ILE A 18 35.94 0.69 16.87
N ALA A 19 36.33 -0.37 16.17
CA ALA A 19 37.71 -0.88 16.18
C ALA A 19 38.75 0.10 15.62
N SER A 20 38.35 0.93 14.62
CA SER A 20 39.19 1.99 14.07
C SER A 20 39.14 3.29 14.89
N GLY A 21 38.31 3.35 15.93
CA GLY A 21 38.07 4.55 16.72
C GLY A 21 37.37 5.66 15.93
N ASP A 22 36.67 5.33 14.84
CA ASP A 22 35.94 6.31 14.05
C ASP A 22 34.61 6.66 14.69
N ILE A 23 33.97 5.71 15.33
CA ILE A 23 32.72 5.86 16.04
C ILE A 23 32.78 5.29 17.45
N MET A 24 31.96 5.83 18.33
CA MET A 24 31.81 5.36 19.71
C MET A 24 30.95 4.09 19.76
N ALA A 25 31.19 3.23 20.76
CA ALA A 25 30.28 2.14 21.04
C ALA A 25 28.91 2.67 21.50
N LEU A 26 27.83 1.99 21.12
CA LEU A 26 26.48 2.46 21.40
C LEU A 26 26.21 2.66 22.90
N GLU A 27 26.70 1.77 23.74
CA GLU A 27 26.51 1.87 25.20
C GLU A 27 27.25 3.07 25.80
N ASP A 28 28.47 3.35 25.33
CA ASP A 28 29.23 4.54 25.74
C ASP A 28 28.53 5.79 25.25
N TYR A 29 28.04 5.80 24.00
CA TYR A 29 27.31 6.92 23.44
C TYR A 29 26.00 7.20 24.18
N LYS A 30 25.25 6.19 24.58
CA LYS A 30 24.01 6.35 25.36
C LYS A 30 24.22 7.11 26.67
N ASN A 31 25.36 6.86 27.31
CA ASN A 31 25.68 7.40 28.65
C ASN A 31 26.60 8.63 28.59
N ASP A 32 27.02 9.04 27.39
CA ASP A 32 27.95 10.15 27.26
C ASP A 32 27.31 11.48 27.64
N VAL A 33 28.06 12.26 28.43
CA VAL A 33 27.56 13.53 28.98
C VAL A 33 27.29 14.57 27.90
N GLN A 34 28.08 14.58 26.82
CA GLN A 34 27.89 15.53 25.72
C GLN A 34 26.66 15.16 24.90
N ARG A 35 26.36 13.87 24.74
CA ARG A 35 25.10 13.45 24.11
C ARG A 35 23.89 13.87 24.98
N LEU A 36 24.01 13.73 26.30
CA LEU A 36 22.88 13.99 27.22
C LEU A 36 22.65 15.49 27.46
N ARG A 37 23.71 16.30 27.48
CA ARG A 37 23.68 17.71 27.93
C ARG A 37 24.15 18.71 26.87
N GLY A 38 24.51 18.23 25.66
CA GLY A 38 25.13 19.04 24.61
C GLY A 38 26.64 19.18 24.79
N HIS A 39 27.27 19.87 23.84
CA HIS A 39 28.72 20.06 23.85
C HIS A 39 29.18 20.76 25.12
N GLN A 40 30.23 20.22 25.73
CA GLN A 40 30.87 20.77 26.92
C GLN A 40 32.23 21.38 26.52
N PRO A 41 32.73 22.37 27.28
CA PRO A 41 34.07 22.86 27.07
C PRO A 41 35.11 21.74 27.11
N GLY A 42 36.05 21.73 26.17
CA GLY A 42 37.07 20.69 26.11
C GLY A 42 37.51 20.36 24.68
N ILE A 43 38.26 19.27 24.55
CA ILE A 43 38.72 18.76 23.25
C ILE A 43 37.55 18.05 22.52
N ALA A 44 37.39 18.38 21.25
CA ALA A 44 36.41 17.70 20.39
C ALA A 44 36.76 16.21 20.27
N ARG A 45 35.76 15.36 20.44
CA ARG A 45 35.91 13.91 20.41
C ARG A 45 35.38 13.38 19.10
N ARG A 46 36.29 12.98 18.21
CA ARG A 46 35.97 12.51 16.84
C ARG A 46 34.92 11.41 16.83
N GLU A 47 35.10 10.40 17.68
CA GLU A 47 34.22 9.24 17.74
C GLU A 47 32.78 9.58 18.21
N LEU A 48 32.66 10.59 19.08
CA LEU A 48 31.37 11.10 19.54
C LEU A 48 30.64 11.87 18.42
N GLU A 49 31.36 12.80 17.79
CA GLU A 49 30.83 13.62 16.70
C GLU A 49 30.42 12.76 15.52
N ASN A 50 31.29 11.84 15.12
CA ASN A 50 31.00 10.91 14.04
C ASN A 50 29.77 10.05 14.34
N MET A 51 29.60 9.63 15.59
CA MET A 51 28.40 8.84 16.01
C MET A 51 27.14 9.69 15.92
N ALA A 52 27.17 10.93 16.38
CA ALA A 52 26.04 11.85 16.34
C ALA A 52 25.62 12.16 14.90
N LEU A 53 26.58 12.54 14.06
CA LEU A 53 26.35 12.85 12.64
C LEU A 53 25.89 11.61 11.85
N ARG A 54 26.47 10.43 12.16
CA ARG A 54 26.08 9.18 11.53
C ARG A 54 24.60 8.85 11.83
N GLN A 55 24.18 8.93 13.09
CA GLN A 55 22.80 8.63 13.44
C GLN A 55 21.79 9.55 12.76
N SER A 56 22.04 10.86 12.75
CA SER A 56 21.16 11.83 12.11
C SER A 56 21.14 11.67 10.58
N SER A 57 22.31 11.54 9.95
CA SER A 57 22.40 11.38 8.50
C SER A 57 21.87 10.02 8.01
N PHE A 58 21.99 8.96 8.80
CA PHE A 58 21.44 7.64 8.47
C PHE A 58 19.92 7.69 8.33
N VAL A 59 19.23 8.37 9.25
CA VAL A 59 17.78 8.55 9.17
C VAL A 59 17.39 9.38 7.94
N ALA A 60 18.11 10.48 7.69
CA ALA A 60 17.88 11.32 6.52
C ALA A 60 18.09 10.55 5.21
N ALA A 61 19.21 9.83 5.09
CA ALA A 61 19.51 9.00 3.92
C ALA A 61 18.48 7.88 3.72
N GLY A 62 18.03 7.26 4.81
CA GLY A 62 16.99 6.21 4.77
C GLY A 62 15.65 6.75 4.26
N LEU A 63 15.25 7.92 4.73
CA LEU A 63 14.02 8.59 4.25
C LEU A 63 14.15 8.99 2.79
N ALA A 64 15.26 9.61 2.41
CA ALA A 64 15.52 9.97 1.02
C ALA A 64 15.53 8.75 0.09
N GLN A 65 16.10 7.62 0.53
CA GLN A 65 16.05 6.36 -0.20
C GLN A 65 14.62 5.82 -0.35
N PHE A 66 13.79 5.96 0.67
CA PHE A 66 12.38 5.59 0.60
C PHE A 66 11.63 6.39 -0.45
N VAL A 67 11.85 7.71 -0.46
CA VAL A 67 11.25 8.63 -1.45
C VAL A 67 11.77 8.33 -2.86
N ALA A 68 13.08 8.26 -3.04
CA ALA A 68 13.72 8.07 -4.33
C ALA A 68 13.27 6.77 -5.04
N LYS A 69 13.03 5.70 -4.29
CA LYS A 69 12.50 4.44 -4.85
C LYS A 69 11.08 4.55 -5.41
N ARG A 70 10.31 5.60 -5.05
CA ARG A 70 8.89 5.77 -5.40
C ARG A 70 8.61 7.01 -6.24
N TYR A 71 9.60 7.91 -6.34
CA TYR A 71 9.51 9.15 -7.12
C TYR A 71 10.63 9.16 -8.16
N ALA A 72 10.29 9.03 -9.43
CA ALA A 72 11.25 8.83 -10.52
C ALA A 72 12.32 9.93 -10.64
N PRO A 73 12.04 11.25 -10.40
CA PRO A 73 13.07 12.26 -10.35
C PRO A 73 14.10 12.08 -9.24
N GLY A 74 13.77 11.28 -8.21
CA GLY A 74 14.66 11.02 -7.07
C GLY A 74 14.69 12.13 -6.04
N VAL A 75 15.72 12.12 -5.20
CA VAL A 75 15.98 13.14 -4.18
C VAL A 75 17.36 13.74 -4.41
N ARG A 76 17.45 15.07 -4.49
CA ARG A 76 18.68 15.83 -4.73
C ARG A 76 19.09 16.60 -3.48
N ASP A 77 20.37 16.88 -3.38
CA ASP A 77 20.96 17.75 -2.37
C ASP A 77 21.14 19.18 -2.95
N ASP A 78 20.00 19.84 -3.15
CA ASP A 78 19.90 21.17 -3.75
C ASP A 78 19.33 22.23 -2.79
N ALA A 79 19.11 21.84 -1.52
CA ALA A 79 18.51 22.67 -0.49
C ALA A 79 17.07 23.18 -0.81
N ASP A 80 16.41 22.62 -1.83
CA ASP A 80 15.03 22.93 -2.19
C ASP A 80 14.06 22.10 -1.34
N LEU A 81 13.51 22.71 -0.30
CA LEU A 81 12.55 22.06 0.61
C LEU A 81 11.20 21.81 -0.07
N ASP A 82 10.78 22.64 -0.99
CA ASP A 82 9.51 22.49 -1.72
C ASP A 82 9.61 21.30 -2.68
N ALA A 83 10.76 21.12 -3.31
CA ALA A 83 11.03 19.94 -4.13
C ALA A 83 11.03 18.65 -3.29
N LEU A 84 11.62 18.66 -2.09
CA LEU A 84 11.63 17.53 -1.17
C LEU A 84 10.22 17.20 -0.67
N GLU A 85 9.41 18.21 -0.33
CA GLU A 85 8.00 18.02 0.07
C GLU A 85 7.19 17.41 -1.07
N THR A 86 7.34 17.92 -2.28
CA THR A 86 6.69 17.39 -3.49
C THR A 86 7.05 15.93 -3.72
N ALA A 87 8.34 15.59 -3.65
CA ALA A 87 8.83 14.22 -3.81
C ALA A 87 8.29 13.27 -2.73
N THR A 88 8.25 13.73 -1.49
CA THR A 88 7.75 12.96 -0.34
C THR A 88 6.24 12.71 -0.47
N THR A 89 5.48 13.73 -0.82
CA THR A 89 4.03 13.62 -1.06
C THR A 89 3.73 12.66 -2.20
N ALA A 90 4.46 12.74 -3.31
CA ALA A 90 4.31 11.83 -4.44
C ALA A 90 4.64 10.37 -4.06
N ALA A 91 5.71 10.15 -3.28
CA ALA A 91 6.09 8.82 -2.82
C ALA A 91 5.05 8.17 -1.89
N ILE A 92 4.47 8.95 -0.98
CA ILE A 92 3.39 8.50 -0.08
C ILE A 92 2.13 8.20 -0.89
N THR A 93 1.75 9.08 -1.82
CA THR A 93 0.59 8.88 -2.70
C THR A 93 0.72 7.61 -3.53
N ALA A 94 1.91 7.36 -4.09
CA ALA A 94 2.19 6.12 -4.83
C ALA A 94 2.07 4.87 -3.94
N LEU A 95 2.52 4.92 -2.69
CA LEU A 95 2.39 3.82 -1.74
C LEU A 95 0.92 3.54 -1.39
N ILE A 96 0.14 4.59 -1.13
CA ILE A 96 -1.31 4.49 -0.84
C ILE A 96 -2.04 3.92 -2.06
N ALA A 97 -1.75 4.41 -3.27
CA ALA A 97 -2.35 3.91 -4.49
C ALA A 97 -2.05 2.42 -4.72
N ALA A 98 -0.80 1.99 -4.50
CA ALA A 98 -0.42 0.59 -4.61
C ALA A 98 -1.13 -0.30 -3.58
N SER A 99 -1.32 0.18 -2.34
CA SER A 99 -2.07 -0.52 -1.30
C SER A 99 -3.56 -0.62 -1.64
N ASN A 100 -4.17 0.49 -2.08
CA ASN A 100 -5.59 0.54 -2.44
C ASN A 100 -5.91 -0.29 -3.69
N ALA A 101 -5.00 -0.39 -4.65
CA ALA A 101 -5.20 -1.21 -5.84
C ALA A 101 -5.36 -2.70 -5.50
N GLN A 102 -4.71 -3.19 -4.45
CA GLN A 102 -4.87 -4.57 -3.99
C GLN A 102 -6.19 -4.81 -3.25
N THR A 103 -6.72 -3.80 -2.57
CA THR A 103 -7.98 -3.89 -1.80
C THR A 103 -9.21 -3.54 -2.64
N ALA A 104 -9.08 -2.65 -3.63
CA ALA A 104 -10.17 -2.25 -4.51
C ALA A 104 -10.58 -3.34 -5.53
N THR A 105 -9.69 -4.29 -5.84
CA THR A 105 -9.99 -5.40 -6.76
C THR A 105 -10.92 -6.44 -6.12
N ARG A 106 -10.90 -6.54 -4.79
CA ARG A 106 -11.75 -7.45 -4.01
C ARG A 106 -12.13 -6.82 -2.68
N LEU A 107 -13.32 -7.14 -2.21
CA LEU A 107 -13.68 -6.86 -0.82
C LEU A 107 -12.84 -7.77 0.09
N ALA A 108 -12.19 -7.19 1.11
CA ALA A 108 -11.40 -7.94 2.08
C ALA A 108 -12.25 -9.01 2.80
N THR A 109 -13.53 -8.74 2.95
CA THR A 109 -14.52 -9.71 3.46
C THR A 109 -15.66 -9.80 2.47
N LYS A 110 -15.92 -11.00 1.96
CA LYS A 110 -17.05 -11.26 1.07
C LYS A 110 -18.36 -10.85 1.75
N ARG A 111 -19.22 -10.19 1.00
CA ARG A 111 -20.59 -9.85 1.43
C ARG A 111 -21.58 -10.69 0.67
N THR A 112 -22.73 -10.96 1.28
CA THR A 112 -23.82 -11.67 0.62
C THR A 112 -24.80 -10.66 0.04
N ILE A 113 -25.03 -10.72 -1.26
CA ILE A 113 -26.01 -9.92 -1.97
C ILE A 113 -27.02 -10.87 -2.59
N GLY A 114 -28.29 -10.84 -2.13
CA GLY A 114 -29.36 -11.73 -2.61
C GLY A 114 -29.04 -13.22 -2.46
N GLY A 115 -28.31 -13.62 -1.41
CA GLY A 115 -27.91 -15.01 -1.17
C GLY A 115 -26.62 -15.45 -1.86
N VAL A 116 -26.00 -14.60 -2.70
CA VAL A 116 -24.75 -14.90 -3.40
C VAL A 116 -23.59 -14.19 -2.74
N ALA A 117 -22.49 -14.91 -2.48
CA ALA A 117 -21.27 -14.31 -1.94
C ALA A 117 -20.61 -13.40 -3.01
N PHE A 118 -20.37 -12.16 -2.64
CA PHE A 118 -19.77 -11.14 -3.51
C PHE A 118 -18.51 -10.55 -2.88
N ASP A 119 -17.42 -10.54 -3.63
CA ASP A 119 -16.16 -9.92 -3.26
C ASP A 119 -15.65 -8.90 -4.28
N GLY A 120 -16.43 -8.61 -5.31
CA GLY A 120 -16.04 -7.70 -6.39
C GLY A 120 -15.25 -8.36 -7.52
N SER A 121 -14.90 -9.65 -7.44
CA SER A 121 -14.12 -10.35 -8.47
C SER A 121 -14.94 -10.79 -9.68
N ALA A 122 -16.26 -10.81 -9.56
CA ALA A 122 -17.17 -11.23 -10.63
C ALA A 122 -18.51 -10.49 -10.53
N ASN A 123 -19.22 -10.41 -11.64
CA ASN A 123 -20.58 -9.86 -11.66
C ASN A 123 -21.56 -10.75 -10.92
N ILE A 124 -22.48 -10.16 -10.17
CA ILE A 124 -23.61 -10.88 -9.60
C ILE A 124 -24.75 -10.85 -10.61
N HIS A 125 -25.07 -11.99 -11.14
CA HIS A 125 -26.19 -12.14 -12.05
C HIS A 125 -27.46 -12.50 -11.28
N HIS A 126 -28.19 -11.49 -10.79
CA HIS A 126 -29.54 -11.66 -10.24
C HIS A 126 -30.63 -11.62 -11.30
N TYR A 127 -30.23 -11.57 -12.58
CA TYR A 127 -31.11 -11.49 -13.73
C TYR A 127 -30.98 -12.75 -14.56
N ALA A 128 -32.11 -13.39 -14.83
CA ALA A 128 -32.16 -14.55 -15.66
C ALA A 128 -33.25 -14.43 -16.73
N THR A 129 -33.10 -15.11 -17.82
CA THR A 129 -34.11 -15.19 -18.90
C THR A 129 -34.72 -16.54 -18.94
N CYS A 130 -36.06 -16.61 -18.89
CA CYS A 130 -36.82 -17.80 -19.07
C CYS A 130 -37.38 -17.87 -20.50
N SER A 131 -36.88 -18.82 -21.28
CA SER A 131 -37.36 -19.12 -22.65
C SER A 131 -38.17 -20.40 -22.73
N THR A 132 -38.59 -20.96 -21.59
CA THR A 132 -39.41 -22.16 -21.56
C THR A 132 -40.71 -21.93 -22.33
N ALA A 133 -41.09 -22.89 -23.21
CA ALA A 133 -42.26 -22.78 -24.07
C ALA A 133 -43.57 -22.50 -23.29
N ALA A 134 -44.51 -21.79 -23.92
CA ALA A 134 -45.75 -21.33 -23.26
C ALA A 134 -46.54 -22.46 -22.63
N ALA A 135 -46.68 -23.60 -23.33
CA ALA A 135 -47.46 -24.75 -22.85
C ALA A 135 -46.81 -25.58 -21.72
N THR A 136 -45.57 -25.26 -21.34
CA THR A 136 -44.86 -25.98 -20.29
C THR A 136 -45.23 -25.38 -18.93
N ALA A 137 -45.85 -26.14 -18.06
CA ALA A 137 -46.27 -25.67 -16.73
C ALA A 137 -45.08 -25.31 -15.82
N ALA A 138 -44.02 -26.14 -15.81
CA ALA A 138 -42.82 -25.88 -15.06
C ALA A 138 -41.87 -24.95 -15.84
N LYS A 139 -41.65 -23.73 -15.37
CA LYS A 139 -40.74 -22.78 -15.96
C LYS A 139 -39.35 -22.95 -15.34
N THR A 140 -38.36 -23.22 -16.16
CA THR A 140 -36.97 -23.43 -15.71
C THR A 140 -36.08 -22.24 -16.12
N VAL A 141 -35.22 -21.86 -15.20
CA VAL A 141 -34.26 -20.79 -15.40
C VAL A 141 -32.88 -21.26 -14.92
N ALA A 142 -31.90 -21.17 -15.80
CA ALA A 142 -30.52 -21.42 -15.41
C ALA A 142 -29.87 -20.11 -14.93
N LEU A 143 -29.33 -20.10 -13.73
CA LEU A 143 -28.66 -18.99 -13.15
C LEU A 143 -27.33 -19.44 -12.51
N SER A 144 -26.23 -19.21 -13.22
CA SER A 144 -24.91 -19.63 -12.75
C SER A 144 -24.51 -18.87 -11.49
N GLY A 145 -23.92 -19.57 -10.53
CA GLY A 145 -23.44 -18.98 -9.27
C GLY A 145 -24.54 -18.60 -8.26
N PHE A 146 -25.80 -18.88 -8.54
CA PHE A 146 -26.91 -18.68 -7.61
C PHE A 146 -27.08 -19.88 -6.71
N ALA A 147 -27.10 -19.66 -5.40
CA ALA A 147 -27.50 -20.65 -4.42
C ALA A 147 -28.85 -20.26 -3.81
N LEU A 148 -29.83 -21.16 -3.85
CA LEU A 148 -31.13 -20.93 -3.25
C LEU A 148 -30.99 -20.87 -1.72
N ALA A 149 -31.41 -19.77 -1.13
CA ALA A 149 -31.46 -19.58 0.31
C ALA A 149 -32.76 -18.87 0.69
N THR A 150 -33.17 -18.99 1.96
CA THR A 150 -34.37 -18.28 2.47
C THR A 150 -34.20 -16.77 2.28
N GLY A 151 -35.16 -16.15 1.59
CA GLY A 151 -35.14 -14.70 1.28
C GLY A 151 -34.34 -14.29 0.04
N ALA A 152 -33.75 -15.24 -0.68
CA ALA A 152 -33.12 -14.96 -1.96
C ALA A 152 -34.12 -14.46 -3.01
N ARG A 153 -33.72 -13.44 -3.80
CA ARG A 153 -34.56 -12.85 -4.85
C ARG A 153 -33.84 -12.91 -6.19
N VAL A 154 -34.55 -13.28 -7.22
CA VAL A 154 -34.07 -13.33 -8.60
C VAL A 154 -35.03 -12.56 -9.49
N LEU A 155 -34.50 -11.70 -10.37
CA LEU A 155 -35.30 -11.07 -11.42
C LEU A 155 -35.32 -11.97 -12.64
N VAL A 156 -36.51 -12.40 -13.09
CA VAL A 156 -36.66 -13.26 -14.27
C VAL A 156 -37.43 -12.52 -15.35
N LYS A 157 -36.81 -12.42 -16.54
CA LYS A 157 -37.48 -11.96 -17.75
C LYS A 157 -38.03 -13.16 -18.51
N PHE A 158 -39.34 -13.23 -18.70
CA PHE A 158 -39.97 -14.18 -19.58
C PHE A 158 -39.96 -13.67 -21.00
N THR A 159 -39.44 -14.45 -21.95
CA THR A 159 -39.39 -14.12 -23.39
C THR A 159 -40.47 -14.75 -24.21
N VAL A 160 -41.22 -15.67 -23.59
CA VAL A 160 -42.38 -16.37 -24.24
C VAL A 160 -43.62 -16.01 -23.47
N THR A 161 -44.60 -15.48 -24.18
CA THR A 161 -45.94 -15.16 -23.61
C THR A 161 -46.66 -16.43 -23.25
N ASN A 162 -47.29 -16.48 -22.07
CA ASN A 162 -48.12 -17.59 -21.65
C ASN A 162 -49.40 -17.58 -22.49
N SER A 163 -49.67 -18.66 -23.23
CA SER A 163 -50.83 -18.77 -24.14
C SER A 163 -52.04 -19.41 -23.49
N ALA A 164 -51.92 -19.93 -22.25
CA ALA A 164 -53.06 -20.49 -21.53
C ALA A 164 -53.68 -19.42 -20.62
N ALA A 165 -54.96 -19.22 -20.72
CA ALA A 165 -55.70 -18.54 -19.68
C ALA A 165 -55.50 -19.28 -18.37
N ASN A 166 -55.39 -18.54 -17.30
CA ASN A 166 -55.17 -19.00 -15.95
C ASN A 166 -55.87 -20.32 -15.64
N PRO A 167 -55.19 -21.31 -15.06
CA PRO A 167 -55.85 -22.47 -14.51
C PRO A 167 -56.66 -22.12 -13.27
#